data_e9c71e4f9f91530050dd6ba1a766e76b
#
_entry.id   e9c71e4f9f91530050dd6ba1a766e76b
#
_cell.length_a   1.000
_cell.length_b   1.000
_cell.length_c   1.000
_cell.angle_alpha   90.00
_cell.angle_beta   90.00
_cell.angle_gamma   90.00
#
_symmetry.space_group_name_H-M   'P 1'
#
loop_
_entity.id
_entity.type
_entity.pdbx_description
1 polymer ?
#
loop_
_entity_poly.entity_id
_entity_poly.type
_entity_poly.pdbx_seq_one_letter_code
_entity_poly.pdbx_strand_id
1 'polypeptide(L)'
;RENGLAAAEKIHKAHPGIKIVVVTSLIDHEILKRAKAAGADSLWYKDGDERTLMQVVRSTVQGAHIFPDMPPSVKIGMTMSSDFTPAEMRVLRLLVRGLSYSGIAKALCVEPSTVKYHVINMLQKTGLENKLQLAIAASEAKLAVELAEK
;
A
#
# COMPACT_ATOMS: atom_id res chain seq x y z
N ARG A 1 16.80 -4.10 -7.97
CA ARG A 1 16.29 -5.07 -6.97
C ARG A 1 14.91 -5.50 -7.40
N GLU A 2 14.72 -6.76 -7.69
CA GLU A 2 13.38 -7.30 -7.99
C GLU A 2 12.47 -7.12 -6.77
N ASN A 3 11.25 -6.64 -7.02
CA ASN A 3 10.28 -6.52 -5.95
C ASN A 3 9.61 -7.88 -5.70
N GLY A 4 9.20 -8.14 -4.45
CA GLY A 4 8.64 -9.44 -4.04
C GLY A 4 7.42 -9.88 -4.85
N LEU A 5 6.61 -8.94 -5.39
CA LEU A 5 5.46 -9.28 -6.23
C LEU A 5 5.89 -9.77 -7.62
N ALA A 6 6.93 -9.16 -8.20
CA ALA A 6 7.50 -9.64 -9.47
C ALA A 6 8.11 -11.04 -9.33
N ALA A 7 8.78 -11.30 -8.18
CA ALA A 7 9.26 -12.62 -7.85
C ALA A 7 8.11 -13.63 -7.69
N ALA A 8 7.04 -13.25 -6.99
CA ALA A 8 5.84 -14.09 -6.83
C ALA A 8 5.23 -14.47 -8.18
N GLU A 9 5.09 -13.50 -9.09
CA GLU A 9 4.55 -13.74 -10.43
C GLU A 9 5.41 -14.72 -11.25
N LYS A 10 6.73 -14.56 -11.20
CA LYS A 10 7.65 -15.48 -11.88
C LYS A 10 7.58 -16.90 -11.31
N ILE A 11 7.55 -17.02 -9.98
CA ILE A 11 7.44 -18.32 -9.31
C ILE A 11 6.12 -19.00 -9.65
N HIS A 12 5.02 -18.24 -9.60
CA HIS A 12 3.69 -18.76 -9.92
C HIS A 12 3.61 -19.28 -11.35
N LYS A 13 4.19 -18.56 -12.32
CA LYS A 13 4.23 -18.97 -13.73
C LYS A 13 5.12 -20.19 -13.96
N ALA A 14 6.29 -20.23 -13.34
CA ALA A 14 7.26 -21.32 -13.53
C ALA A 14 6.90 -22.58 -12.74
N HIS A 15 6.29 -22.43 -11.58
CA HIS A 15 6.01 -23.49 -10.63
C HIS A 15 4.61 -23.35 -10.01
N PRO A 16 3.53 -23.65 -10.75
CA PRO A 16 2.16 -23.41 -10.28
C PRO A 16 1.76 -24.20 -9.02
N GLY A 17 2.52 -25.24 -8.68
CA GLY A 17 2.29 -26.03 -7.45
C GLY A 17 2.87 -25.43 -6.17
N ILE A 18 3.72 -24.40 -6.27
CA ILE A 18 4.29 -23.73 -5.09
C ILE A 18 3.24 -22.76 -4.52
N LYS A 19 3.00 -22.87 -3.20
CA LYS A 19 2.16 -21.96 -2.47
C LYS A 19 2.91 -20.66 -2.11
N ILE A 20 2.31 -19.51 -2.38
CA ILE A 20 2.93 -18.20 -2.22
C ILE A 20 2.17 -17.40 -1.17
N VAL A 21 2.86 -17.04 -0.09
CA VAL A 21 2.35 -16.10 0.91
C VAL A 21 3.14 -14.79 0.80
N VAL A 22 2.45 -13.71 0.50
CA VAL A 22 3.05 -12.37 0.51
C VAL A 22 3.04 -11.82 1.92
N VAL A 23 4.20 -11.47 2.44
CA VAL A 23 4.36 -10.85 3.76
C VAL A 23 4.83 -9.42 3.57
N THR A 24 4.05 -8.45 4.02
CA THR A 24 4.31 -7.04 3.77
C THR A 24 4.03 -6.16 4.98
N SER A 25 4.79 -5.07 5.10
CA SER A 25 4.48 -3.97 6.01
C SER A 25 3.77 -2.81 5.29
N LEU A 26 3.60 -2.90 3.98
CA LEU A 26 2.92 -1.86 3.19
C LEU A 26 1.43 -1.90 3.43
N ILE A 27 0.88 -0.79 3.90
CA ILE A 27 -0.54 -0.63 4.21
C ILE A 27 -1.21 0.08 3.04
N ASP A 28 -1.60 -0.70 2.03
CA ASP A 28 -2.20 -0.19 0.82
C ASP A 28 -3.17 -1.20 0.20
N HIS A 29 -4.35 -0.72 -0.21
CA HIS A 29 -5.33 -1.55 -0.94
C HIS A 29 -4.79 -2.11 -2.26
N GLU A 30 -3.90 -1.38 -2.93
CA GLU A 30 -3.31 -1.82 -4.19
C GLU A 30 -2.41 -3.05 -4.00
N ILE A 31 -1.77 -3.21 -2.84
CA ILE A 31 -0.93 -4.39 -2.58
C ILE A 31 -1.76 -5.67 -2.57
N LEU A 32 -2.99 -5.62 -2.06
CA LEU A 32 -3.91 -6.76 -2.08
C LEU A 32 -4.27 -7.19 -3.50
N LYS A 33 -4.64 -6.23 -4.35
CA LYS A 33 -4.97 -6.49 -5.76
C LYS A 33 -3.77 -7.03 -6.52
N ARG A 34 -2.61 -6.41 -6.31
CA ARG A 34 -1.37 -6.79 -6.99
C ARG A 34 -0.85 -8.15 -6.54
N ALA A 35 -0.95 -8.49 -5.25
CA ALA A 35 -0.58 -9.81 -4.75
C ALA A 35 -1.47 -10.89 -5.37
N LYS A 36 -2.78 -10.68 -5.44
CA LYS A 36 -3.71 -11.59 -6.13
C LYS A 36 -3.38 -11.74 -7.62
N ALA A 37 -3.12 -10.63 -8.30
CA ALA A 37 -2.75 -10.63 -9.73
C ALA A 37 -1.41 -11.33 -10.00
N ALA A 38 -0.46 -11.25 -9.07
CA ALA A 38 0.82 -11.94 -9.13
C ALA A 38 0.74 -13.45 -8.84
N GLY A 39 -0.46 -13.97 -8.53
CA GLY A 39 -0.68 -15.38 -8.23
C GLY A 39 -0.34 -15.79 -6.80
N ALA A 40 -0.29 -14.84 -5.86
CA ALA A 40 -0.15 -15.18 -4.44
C ALA A 40 -1.39 -15.93 -3.94
N ASP A 41 -1.18 -16.93 -3.11
CA ASP A 41 -2.25 -17.69 -2.46
C ASP A 41 -2.79 -16.98 -1.22
N SER A 42 -1.94 -16.25 -0.51
CA SER A 42 -2.31 -15.52 0.70
C SER A 42 -1.46 -14.26 0.90
N LEU A 43 -1.95 -13.33 1.72
CA LEU A 43 -1.22 -12.15 2.12
C LEU A 43 -1.35 -11.93 3.64
N TRP A 44 -0.25 -11.55 4.27
CA TRP A 44 -0.20 -11.20 5.69
C TRP A 44 0.54 -9.89 5.91
N TYR A 45 0.00 -9.05 6.81
CA TYR A 45 0.64 -7.79 7.21
C TYR A 45 1.56 -7.99 8.41
N LYS A 46 2.79 -7.42 8.36
CA LYS A 46 3.82 -7.58 9.40
C LYS A 46 3.48 -6.98 10.77
N ASP A 47 2.34 -6.34 10.89
CA ASP A 47 1.88 -5.75 12.16
C ASP A 47 1.15 -6.76 13.06
N GLY A 48 1.00 -8.00 12.60
CA GLY A 48 0.36 -9.09 13.32
C GLY A 48 1.33 -9.90 14.18
N ASP A 49 0.76 -10.68 15.08
CA ASP A 49 1.48 -11.67 15.89
C ASP A 49 2.09 -12.76 14.99
N GLU A 50 3.34 -13.15 15.24
CA GLU A 50 4.03 -14.22 14.51
C GLU A 50 3.25 -15.53 14.51
N ARG A 51 2.49 -15.84 15.56
CA ARG A 51 1.59 -17.00 15.62
C ARG A 51 0.53 -16.96 14.51
N THR A 52 0.02 -15.77 14.22
CA THR A 52 -0.96 -15.55 13.16
C THR A 52 -0.34 -15.81 11.78
N LEU A 53 0.91 -15.38 11.56
CA LEU A 53 1.63 -15.70 10.33
C LEU A 53 1.77 -17.20 10.14
N MET A 54 2.16 -17.94 11.18
CA MET A 54 2.28 -19.40 11.10
C MET A 54 0.95 -20.08 10.79
N GLN A 55 -0.16 -19.57 11.31
CA GLN A 55 -1.49 -20.07 10.97
C GLN A 55 -1.83 -19.82 9.50
N VAL A 56 -1.54 -18.62 8.98
CA VAL A 56 -1.73 -18.29 7.55
C VAL A 56 -0.91 -19.23 6.68
N VAL A 57 0.36 -19.44 6.99
CA VAL A 57 1.23 -20.36 6.23
C VAL A 57 0.67 -21.79 6.23
N ARG A 58 0.31 -22.33 7.38
CA ARG A 58 -0.25 -23.69 7.49
C ARG A 58 -1.55 -23.85 6.71
N SER A 59 -2.46 -22.89 6.84
CA SER A 59 -3.73 -22.93 6.12
C SER A 59 -3.54 -22.79 4.61
N THR A 60 -2.58 -21.97 4.18
CA THR A 60 -2.26 -21.80 2.76
C THR A 60 -1.69 -23.08 2.15
N VAL A 61 -0.83 -23.80 2.88
CA VAL A 61 -0.33 -25.11 2.46
C VAL A 61 -1.46 -26.11 2.30
N GLN A 62 -2.50 -26.03 3.13
CA GLN A 62 -3.69 -26.87 3.04
C GLN A 62 -4.68 -26.43 1.94
N GLY A 63 -4.36 -25.39 1.18
CA GLY A 63 -5.15 -24.92 0.06
C GLY A 63 -6.04 -23.70 0.35
N ALA A 64 -5.94 -23.10 1.54
CA ALA A 64 -6.67 -21.87 1.84
C ALA A 64 -6.08 -20.66 1.10
N HIS A 65 -6.93 -19.71 0.78
CA HIS A 65 -6.56 -18.40 0.26
C HIS A 65 -6.97 -17.35 1.29
N ILE A 66 -5.97 -16.73 1.95
CA ILE A 66 -6.21 -15.80 3.05
C ILE A 66 -5.74 -14.41 2.65
N PHE A 67 -6.69 -13.52 2.40
CA PHE A 67 -6.46 -12.11 2.13
C PHE A 67 -7.31 -11.28 3.08
N PRO A 68 -6.71 -10.32 3.79
CA PRO A 68 -7.48 -9.37 4.58
C PRO A 68 -8.46 -8.59 3.69
N ASP A 69 -9.65 -8.31 4.20
CA ASP A 69 -10.64 -7.51 3.47
C ASP A 69 -10.16 -6.08 3.25
N MET A 70 -9.48 -5.54 4.25
CA MET A 70 -8.91 -4.19 4.22
C MET A 70 -7.50 -4.18 4.83
N PRO A 71 -6.60 -3.29 4.36
CA PRO A 71 -5.35 -3.07 5.05
C PRO A 71 -5.59 -2.49 6.45
N PRO A 72 -4.65 -2.70 7.40
CA PRO A 72 -4.71 -2.07 8.70
C PRO A 72 -4.84 -0.55 8.58
N SER A 73 -5.69 0.05 9.40
CA SER A 73 -5.78 1.50 9.49
C SER A 73 -4.70 2.03 10.42
N VAL A 74 -3.98 3.05 9.98
CA VAL A 74 -2.90 3.69 10.74
C VAL A 74 -3.18 5.15 10.99
N LYS A 75 -2.65 5.67 12.09
CA LYS A 75 -2.81 7.06 12.46
C LYS A 75 -1.84 7.95 11.66
N ILE A 76 -2.36 9.05 11.11
CA ILE A 76 -1.59 10.09 10.43
C ILE A 76 -2.02 11.43 10.97
N GLY A 77 -1.15 12.07 11.76
CA GLY A 77 -1.54 13.27 12.49
C GLY A 77 -2.72 13.00 13.42
N MET A 78 -3.81 13.70 13.23
CA MET A 78 -5.02 13.60 14.06
C MET A 78 -6.09 12.65 13.48
N THR A 79 -5.85 12.04 12.33
CA THR A 79 -6.83 11.19 11.63
C THR A 79 -6.30 9.78 11.39
N MET A 80 -7.15 8.91 10.87
CA MET A 80 -6.78 7.55 10.48
C MET A 80 -6.69 7.45 8.95
N SER A 81 -5.85 6.56 8.45
CA SER A 81 -5.70 6.35 7.01
C SER A 81 -7.00 5.91 6.32
N SER A 82 -7.92 5.29 7.06
CA SER A 82 -9.25 4.92 6.59
C SER A 82 -10.16 6.13 6.28
N ASP A 83 -9.84 7.31 6.80
CA ASP A 83 -10.63 8.53 6.59
C ASP A 83 -10.28 9.26 5.29
N PHE A 84 -9.24 8.80 4.61
CA PHE A 84 -8.85 9.34 3.31
C PHE A 84 -9.67 8.72 2.18
N THR A 85 -10.08 9.57 1.26
CA THR A 85 -10.73 9.10 0.04
C THR A 85 -9.76 8.35 -0.87
N PRO A 86 -10.24 7.51 -1.80
CA PRO A 86 -9.37 6.86 -2.78
C PRO A 86 -8.53 7.84 -3.62
N ALA A 87 -9.07 9.02 -3.94
CA ALA A 87 -8.35 10.07 -4.65
C ALA A 87 -7.23 10.69 -3.79
N GLU A 88 -7.52 10.99 -2.53
CA GLU A 88 -6.52 11.47 -1.56
C GLU A 88 -5.40 10.44 -1.37
N MET A 89 -5.73 9.15 -1.24
CA MET A 89 -4.73 8.09 -1.12
C MET A 89 -3.83 7.98 -2.36
N ARG A 90 -4.37 8.13 -3.57
CA ARG A 90 -3.55 8.15 -4.80
C ARG A 90 -2.58 9.34 -4.82
N VAL A 91 -3.06 10.52 -4.43
CA VAL A 91 -2.21 11.72 -4.32
C VAL A 91 -1.14 11.53 -3.25
N LEU A 92 -1.51 11.00 -2.08
CA LEU A 92 -0.59 10.78 -0.96
C LEU A 92 0.56 9.84 -1.31
N ARG A 93 0.28 8.75 -2.03
CA ARG A 93 1.31 7.81 -2.50
C ARG A 93 2.38 8.49 -3.36
N LEU A 94 1.95 9.33 -4.28
CA LEU A 94 2.87 10.04 -5.17
C LEU A 94 3.62 11.16 -4.44
N LEU A 95 2.96 11.78 -3.47
CA LEU A 95 3.57 12.79 -2.61
C LEU A 95 4.70 12.20 -1.75
N VAL A 96 4.49 11.04 -1.15
CA VAL A 96 5.51 10.30 -0.37
C VAL A 96 6.71 9.93 -1.25
N ARG A 97 6.49 9.66 -2.53
CA ARG A 97 7.56 9.40 -3.52
C ARG A 97 8.32 10.67 -3.94
N GLY A 98 7.96 11.82 -3.41
CA GLY A 98 8.63 13.09 -3.66
C GLY A 98 8.22 13.80 -4.96
N LEU A 99 7.11 13.41 -5.59
CA LEU A 99 6.63 14.09 -6.79
C LEU A 99 6.10 15.49 -6.45
N SER A 100 6.35 16.44 -7.36
CA SER A 100 5.73 17.77 -7.32
C SER A 100 4.24 17.70 -7.64
N TYR A 101 3.48 18.75 -7.35
CA TYR A 101 2.06 18.82 -7.74
C TYR A 101 1.86 18.63 -9.24
N SER A 102 2.73 19.22 -10.07
CA SER A 102 2.70 19.02 -11.52
C SER A 102 3.00 17.58 -11.90
N GLY A 103 3.97 16.92 -11.23
CA GLY A 103 4.29 15.51 -11.45
C GLY A 103 3.15 14.58 -11.08
N ILE A 104 2.50 14.84 -9.94
CA ILE A 104 1.32 14.09 -9.48
C ILE A 104 0.15 14.27 -10.46
N ALA A 105 -0.11 15.53 -10.85
CA ALA A 105 -1.18 15.86 -11.79
C ALA A 105 -1.00 15.12 -13.13
N LYS A 106 0.22 15.08 -13.63
CA LYS A 106 0.57 14.35 -14.86
C LYS A 106 0.36 12.85 -14.70
N ALA A 107 0.81 12.27 -13.59
CA ALA A 107 0.67 10.85 -13.32
C ALA A 107 -0.78 10.40 -13.14
N LEU A 108 -1.64 11.26 -12.60
CA LEU A 108 -3.06 10.97 -12.35
C LEU A 108 -4.00 11.49 -13.45
N CYS A 109 -3.47 12.16 -14.49
CA CYS A 109 -4.25 12.78 -15.56
C CYS A 109 -5.31 13.76 -15.04
N VAL A 110 -4.92 14.63 -14.12
CA VAL A 110 -5.74 15.69 -13.51
C VAL A 110 -5.02 17.03 -13.54
N GLU A 111 -5.74 18.11 -13.22
CA GLU A 111 -5.12 19.44 -13.09
C GLU A 111 -4.30 19.58 -11.80
N PRO A 112 -3.20 20.37 -11.79
CA PRO A 112 -2.43 20.62 -10.56
C PRO A 112 -3.25 21.23 -9.44
N SER A 113 -4.27 22.03 -9.75
CA SER A 113 -5.20 22.58 -8.78
C SER A 113 -6.02 21.50 -8.06
N THR A 114 -6.37 20.43 -8.75
CA THR A 114 -7.06 19.27 -8.17
C THR A 114 -6.14 18.54 -7.17
N VAL A 115 -4.87 18.36 -7.51
CA VAL A 115 -3.86 17.79 -6.60
C VAL A 115 -3.73 18.66 -5.34
N LYS A 116 -3.61 19.97 -5.52
CA LYS A 116 -3.52 20.93 -4.40
C LYS A 116 -4.76 20.85 -3.51
N TYR A 117 -5.94 20.76 -4.09
CA TYR A 117 -7.22 20.60 -3.37
C TYR A 117 -7.19 19.34 -2.48
N HIS A 118 -6.78 18.19 -3.01
CA HIS A 118 -6.67 16.97 -2.22
C HIS A 118 -5.65 17.08 -1.09
N VAL A 119 -4.52 17.73 -1.33
CA VAL A 119 -3.50 17.95 -0.28
C VAL A 119 -4.06 18.86 0.83
N ILE A 120 -4.75 19.94 0.49
CA ILE A 120 -5.39 20.83 1.47
C ILE A 120 -6.39 20.04 2.33
N ASN A 121 -7.24 19.22 1.71
CA ASN A 121 -8.19 18.40 2.45
C ASN A 121 -7.50 17.41 3.41
N MET A 122 -6.43 16.79 2.97
CA MET A 122 -5.64 15.90 3.82
C MET A 122 -4.98 16.67 4.99
N LEU A 123 -4.45 17.85 4.74
CA LEU A 123 -3.89 18.71 5.80
C LEU A 123 -4.94 19.09 6.84
N GLN A 124 -6.15 19.43 6.42
CA GLN A 124 -7.27 19.72 7.32
C GLN A 124 -7.65 18.50 8.17
N LYS A 125 -7.72 17.32 7.57
CA LYS A 125 -8.03 16.08 8.27
C LYS A 125 -6.94 15.69 9.28
N THR A 126 -5.68 15.86 8.93
CA THR A 126 -4.53 15.43 9.73
C THR A 126 -4.10 16.44 10.77
N GLY A 127 -4.48 17.72 10.63
CA GLY A 127 -3.97 18.81 11.45
C GLY A 127 -2.52 19.18 11.19
N LEU A 128 -1.92 18.66 10.09
CA LEU A 128 -0.54 18.96 9.70
C LEU A 128 -0.48 20.27 8.91
N GLU A 129 0.66 20.97 8.98
CA GLU A 129 0.79 22.34 8.48
C GLU A 129 1.09 22.41 6.97
N ASN A 130 1.80 21.42 6.45
CA ASN A 130 2.27 21.45 5.06
C ASN A 130 2.45 20.05 4.45
N LYS A 131 2.61 20.02 3.13
CA LYS A 131 2.77 18.78 2.37
C LYS A 131 3.98 17.94 2.78
N LEU A 132 5.05 18.58 3.27
CA LEU A 132 6.25 17.86 3.71
C LEU A 132 5.98 17.08 4.99
N GLN A 133 5.32 17.71 5.97
CA GLN A 133 4.89 17.04 7.20
C GLN A 133 3.93 15.89 6.89
N LEU A 134 3.00 16.08 5.95
CA LEU A 134 2.08 15.04 5.51
C LEU A 134 2.83 13.86 4.88
N ALA A 135 3.79 14.12 3.99
CA ALA A 135 4.58 13.08 3.35
C ALA A 135 5.45 12.31 4.37
N ILE A 136 6.07 13.00 5.32
CA ILE A 136 6.87 12.40 6.39
C ILE A 136 5.97 11.51 7.27
N ALA A 137 4.85 12.03 7.76
CA ALA A 137 3.93 11.29 8.62
C ALA A 137 3.38 10.03 7.92
N ALA A 138 3.04 10.13 6.64
CA ALA A 138 2.59 9.00 5.85
C ALA A 138 3.70 7.97 5.61
N SER A 139 4.93 8.42 5.37
CA SER A 139 6.09 7.54 5.22
C SER A 139 6.42 6.79 6.52
N GLU A 140 6.41 7.49 7.65
CA GLU A 140 6.62 6.89 8.98
C GLU A 140 5.54 5.87 9.32
N ALA A 141 4.29 6.14 8.94
CA ALA A 141 3.17 5.21 9.06
C ALA A 141 3.22 4.06 8.04
N LYS A 142 4.27 3.97 7.21
CA LYS A 142 4.44 2.98 6.15
C LYS A 142 3.34 2.95 5.11
N LEU A 143 2.66 4.10 4.92
CA LEU A 143 1.75 4.29 3.80
C LEU A 143 2.55 4.56 2.53
N ALA A 144 2.27 3.79 1.50
CA ALA A 144 2.76 4.02 0.14
C ALA A 144 4.28 4.08 -0.03
N VAL A 145 5.05 3.45 0.83
CA VAL A 145 6.47 3.25 0.54
C VAL A 145 6.62 2.07 -0.38
N GLU A 146 7.01 2.41 -1.56
CA GLU A 146 7.56 1.54 -2.57
C GLU A 146 6.60 0.76 -3.43
N LEU A 147 6.55 1.30 -4.58
CA LEU A 147 6.92 0.37 -5.63
C LEU A 147 7.78 1.18 -6.59
N ALA A 148 9.05 1.24 -6.28
CA ALA A 148 10.02 1.55 -7.30
C ALA A 148 9.83 0.50 -8.39
N GLU A 149 8.97 0.81 -9.32
CA GLU A 149 8.92 0.15 -10.57
C GLU A 149 10.05 0.65 -11.42
N LYS A 150 10.81 -0.25 -11.82
CA LYS A 150 11.31 -0.19 -13.18
C LYS A 150 10.85 -1.40 -13.92
#